data_5454c625d1d78cb99a924a3bf1c7d70c
#
_entry.id   5454c625d1d78cb99a924a3bf1c7d70c
#
_cell.length_a   1.000
_cell.length_b   1.000
_cell.length_c   1.000
_cell.angle_alpha   90.00
_cell.angle_beta   90.00
_cell.angle_gamma   90.00
#
_symmetry.space_group_name_H-M   'P 1'
#
loop_
_entity.id
_entity.type
_entity.pdbx_description
1 polymer ?
#
loop_
_entity_poly.entity_id
_entity_poly.type
_entity_poly.pdbx_seq_one_letter_code
_entity_poly.pdbx_strand_id
1 'polypeptide(L)'
;MIDAHAHLDACELSPDELIARSRAAGLEVIVGVGMGIDSCRETVALAERHDDVFAVLGVHPHQASSADAGRLDELEQLLGSSRAVAIGETGLDYYRELAPRSAQRDLFSAELELAARLGKPVVIHSREADADTRALLESFTGTVVLHCFSSPGLLDWALERDYYVSFAGNVTYPKAEELRGAARRVPPERLLVESDCPYLTPQPRRGRPNEPAFIVHTLATLAAVLGEPAAELAQRTAVNTRRAFSLP
;
A
#
# COMPACT_ATOMS: atom_id res chain seq x y z
N MET A 1 -9.25 13.35 -3.42
CA MET A 1 -8.99 11.97 -2.92
C MET A 1 -7.58 11.55 -3.30
N ILE A 2 -6.95 10.68 -2.51
CA ILE A 2 -5.65 10.07 -2.82
C ILE A 2 -5.80 8.55 -2.80
N ASP A 3 -5.25 7.86 -3.80
CA ASP A 3 -5.08 6.41 -3.78
C ASP A 3 -3.72 6.10 -3.14
N ALA A 4 -3.74 5.47 -1.96
CA ALA A 4 -2.53 5.23 -1.18
C ALA A 4 -1.70 4.03 -1.67
N HIS A 5 -2.21 3.21 -2.61
CA HIS A 5 -1.52 2.02 -3.13
C HIS A 5 -2.15 1.51 -4.44
N ALA A 6 -1.38 1.53 -5.54
CA ALA A 6 -1.83 1.09 -6.85
C ALA A 6 -0.69 0.49 -7.69
N HIS A 7 -0.87 -0.72 -8.25
CA HIS A 7 0.11 -1.34 -9.17
C HIS A 7 -0.26 -1.00 -10.62
N LEU A 8 0.13 0.20 -11.07
CA LEU A 8 -0.26 0.71 -12.39
C LEU A 8 0.37 -0.07 -13.54
N ASP A 9 1.56 -0.61 -13.36
CA ASP A 9 2.29 -1.44 -14.32
C ASP A 9 1.69 -2.85 -14.50
N ALA A 10 0.94 -3.33 -13.49
CA ALA A 10 0.30 -4.64 -13.52
C ALA A 10 -1.12 -4.61 -14.11
N CYS A 11 -1.67 -3.44 -14.44
CA CYS A 11 -3.01 -3.28 -14.99
C CYS A 11 -3.06 -3.56 -16.51
N GLU A 12 -4.24 -3.93 -17.01
CA GLU A 12 -4.45 -4.16 -18.45
C GLU A 12 -4.41 -2.87 -19.29
N LEU A 13 -4.88 -1.76 -18.72
CA LEU A 13 -4.82 -0.43 -19.34
C LEU A 13 -3.44 0.19 -19.14
N SER A 14 -3.04 1.07 -20.06
CA SER A 14 -1.80 1.82 -19.89
C SER A 14 -1.83 2.70 -18.63
N PRO A 15 -0.69 2.89 -17.95
CA PRO A 15 -0.62 3.79 -16.80
C PRO A 15 -1.14 5.20 -17.08
N ASP A 16 -0.85 5.76 -18.25
CA ASP A 16 -1.33 7.10 -18.65
C ASP A 16 -2.87 7.15 -18.74
N GLU A 17 -3.50 6.09 -19.27
CA GLU A 17 -4.97 5.99 -19.31
C GLU A 17 -5.58 5.85 -17.92
N LEU A 18 -4.98 5.01 -17.06
CA LEU A 18 -5.41 4.86 -15.67
C LEU A 18 -5.33 6.17 -14.89
N ILE A 19 -4.25 6.93 -15.05
CA ILE A 19 -4.06 8.24 -14.43
C ILE A 19 -5.12 9.23 -14.94
N ALA A 20 -5.38 9.28 -16.26
CA ALA A 20 -6.40 10.14 -16.82
C ALA A 20 -7.82 9.82 -16.27
N ARG A 21 -8.15 8.54 -16.16
CA ARG A 21 -9.44 8.07 -15.59
C ARG A 21 -9.53 8.39 -14.10
N SER A 22 -8.43 8.30 -13.38
CA SER A 22 -8.35 8.64 -11.95
C SER A 22 -8.60 10.12 -11.71
N ARG A 23 -7.99 10.99 -12.50
CA ARG A 23 -8.24 12.45 -12.49
C ARG A 23 -9.72 12.76 -12.73
N ALA A 24 -10.32 12.10 -13.74
CA ALA A 24 -11.75 12.25 -14.04
C ALA A 24 -12.66 11.78 -12.90
N ALA A 25 -12.21 10.83 -12.08
CA ALA A 25 -12.91 10.36 -10.88
C ALA A 25 -12.65 11.25 -9.64
N GLY A 26 -11.81 12.29 -9.75
CA GLY A 26 -11.51 13.22 -8.68
C GLY A 26 -10.36 12.80 -7.77
N LEU A 27 -9.46 11.92 -8.22
CA LEU A 27 -8.21 11.64 -7.52
C LEU A 27 -7.22 12.79 -7.79
N GLU A 28 -6.56 13.24 -6.75
CA GLU A 28 -5.52 14.29 -6.78
C GLU A 28 -4.13 13.70 -6.86
N VAL A 29 -3.94 12.51 -6.26
CA VAL A 29 -2.66 11.81 -6.19
C VAL A 29 -2.89 10.31 -6.26
N ILE A 30 -1.95 9.61 -6.88
CA ILE A 30 -1.81 8.15 -6.85
C ILE A 30 -0.43 7.81 -6.31
N VAL A 31 -0.37 6.92 -5.34
CA VAL A 31 0.87 6.29 -4.88
C VAL A 31 1.03 4.99 -5.66
N GLY A 32 1.84 5.04 -6.72
CA GLY A 32 2.17 3.87 -7.54
C GLY A 32 3.17 2.98 -6.82
N VAL A 33 3.05 1.66 -7.00
CA VAL A 33 3.87 0.67 -6.29
C VAL A 33 4.59 -0.24 -7.27
N GLY A 34 5.92 -0.27 -7.19
CA GLY A 34 6.76 -1.21 -7.93
C GLY A 34 7.11 -2.43 -7.09
N MET A 35 6.93 -3.61 -7.67
CA MET A 35 7.21 -4.89 -7.02
C MET A 35 8.38 -5.60 -7.70
N GLY A 36 9.61 -5.35 -7.24
CA GLY A 36 10.84 -5.83 -7.89
C GLY A 36 11.49 -4.75 -8.76
N ILE A 37 12.75 -4.95 -9.10
CA ILE A 37 13.62 -3.87 -9.60
C ILE A 37 13.15 -3.27 -10.92
N ASP A 38 12.71 -4.08 -11.87
CA ASP A 38 12.29 -3.58 -13.17
C ASP A 38 10.95 -2.82 -13.05
N SER A 39 9.98 -3.33 -12.28
CA SER A 39 8.73 -2.65 -11.93
C SER A 39 9.01 -1.34 -11.16
N CYS A 40 9.99 -1.32 -10.25
CA CYS A 40 10.41 -0.12 -9.55
C CYS A 40 10.95 0.97 -10.50
N ARG A 41 11.74 0.59 -11.52
CA ARG A 41 12.22 1.53 -12.55
C ARG A 41 11.06 2.15 -13.34
N GLU A 42 10.12 1.32 -13.77
CA GLU A 42 8.93 1.79 -14.49
C GLU A 42 8.08 2.72 -13.63
N THR A 43 7.86 2.36 -12.36
CA THR A 43 7.05 3.13 -11.42
C THR A 43 7.68 4.49 -11.11
N VAL A 44 8.99 4.56 -10.85
CA VAL A 44 9.65 5.84 -10.60
C VAL A 44 9.69 6.71 -11.84
N ALA A 45 9.93 6.13 -13.03
CA ALA A 45 9.90 6.86 -14.29
C ALA A 45 8.50 7.41 -14.59
N LEU A 46 7.44 6.68 -14.24
CA LEU A 46 6.07 7.15 -14.34
C LEU A 46 5.82 8.35 -13.39
N ALA A 47 6.25 8.23 -12.14
CA ALA A 47 6.12 9.29 -11.14
C ALA A 47 6.90 10.56 -11.51
N GLU A 48 8.01 10.43 -12.22
CA GLU A 48 8.78 11.59 -12.75
C GLU A 48 8.10 12.30 -13.93
N ARG A 49 7.22 11.59 -14.67
CA ARG A 49 6.45 12.18 -15.78
C ARG A 49 5.12 12.80 -15.35
N HIS A 50 4.58 12.41 -14.19
CA HIS A 50 3.28 12.84 -13.71
C HIS A 50 3.37 13.47 -12.32
N ASP A 51 3.05 14.74 -12.19
CA ASP A 51 3.16 15.50 -10.92
C ASP A 51 2.24 14.97 -9.81
N ASP A 52 1.19 14.28 -10.17
CA ASP A 52 0.21 13.65 -9.26
C ASP A 52 0.47 12.16 -8.98
N VAL A 53 1.65 11.64 -9.39
CA VAL A 53 2.07 10.27 -9.09
C VAL A 53 3.32 10.29 -8.21
N PHE A 54 3.32 9.49 -7.16
CA PHE A 54 4.48 9.20 -6.32
C PHE A 54 4.75 7.71 -6.32
N ALA A 55 5.97 7.30 -5.96
CA ALA A 55 6.41 5.92 -6.07
C ALA A 55 6.74 5.32 -4.69
N VAL A 56 6.24 4.11 -4.45
CA VAL A 56 6.69 3.18 -3.41
C VAL A 56 7.46 2.08 -4.12
N LEU A 57 8.68 1.81 -3.69
CA LEU A 57 9.61 0.91 -4.38
C LEU A 57 10.14 -0.15 -3.43
N GLY A 58 10.04 -1.42 -3.83
CA GLY A 58 10.53 -2.55 -3.03
C GLY A 58 10.55 -3.86 -3.79
N VAL A 59 10.93 -4.91 -3.09
CA VAL A 59 10.89 -6.29 -3.58
C VAL A 59 9.85 -7.06 -2.77
N HIS A 60 8.76 -7.41 -3.42
CA HIS A 60 7.62 -8.09 -2.79
C HIS A 60 8.02 -9.47 -2.22
N PRO A 61 7.47 -9.93 -1.09
CA PRO A 61 7.80 -11.23 -0.51
C PRO A 61 7.68 -12.42 -1.46
N HIS A 62 6.82 -12.36 -2.46
CA HIS A 62 6.73 -13.39 -3.50
C HIS A 62 8.02 -13.53 -4.33
N GLN A 63 8.85 -12.49 -4.38
CA GLN A 63 10.11 -12.45 -5.14
C GLN A 63 11.35 -12.61 -4.25
N ALA A 64 11.18 -12.95 -2.98
CA ALA A 64 12.29 -13.07 -2.03
C ALA A 64 13.34 -14.12 -2.39
N SER A 65 13.04 -15.04 -3.32
CA SER A 65 14.00 -15.99 -3.87
C SER A 65 14.41 -15.67 -5.32
N SER A 66 13.99 -14.54 -5.87
CA SER A 66 14.38 -14.08 -7.21
C SER A 66 15.73 -13.37 -7.19
N ALA A 67 16.26 -13.08 -8.38
CA ALA A 67 17.47 -12.27 -8.52
C ALA A 67 17.32 -10.86 -7.91
N ASP A 68 16.11 -10.31 -7.85
CA ASP A 68 15.82 -8.97 -7.34
C ASP A 68 16.10 -8.84 -5.84
N ALA A 69 15.94 -9.92 -5.06
CA ALA A 69 16.29 -9.92 -3.65
C ALA A 69 17.78 -9.60 -3.36
N GLY A 70 18.66 -9.86 -4.34
CA GLY A 70 20.09 -9.53 -4.27
C GLY A 70 20.46 -8.16 -4.85
N ARG A 71 19.47 -7.36 -5.32
CA ARG A 71 19.70 -6.08 -6.02
C ARG A 71 19.31 -4.87 -5.20
N LEU A 72 19.42 -4.95 -3.89
CA LEU A 72 19.02 -3.85 -2.99
C LEU A 72 19.85 -2.56 -3.21
N ASP A 73 21.09 -2.67 -3.71
CA ASP A 73 21.86 -1.49 -4.09
C ASP A 73 21.22 -0.72 -5.26
N GLU A 74 20.61 -1.43 -6.21
CA GLU A 74 19.86 -0.80 -7.30
C GLU A 74 18.55 -0.18 -6.78
N LEU A 75 17.87 -0.87 -5.86
CA LEU A 75 16.69 -0.32 -5.18
C LEU A 75 17.05 0.98 -4.46
N GLU A 76 18.18 1.00 -3.73
CA GLU A 76 18.65 2.21 -3.03
C GLU A 76 18.91 3.37 -4.00
N GLN A 77 19.48 3.11 -5.17
CA GLN A 77 19.67 4.13 -6.21
C GLN A 77 18.33 4.70 -6.70
N LEU A 78 17.33 3.85 -6.97
CA LEU A 78 15.99 4.29 -7.40
C LEU A 78 15.28 5.09 -6.31
N LEU A 79 15.45 4.72 -5.05
CA LEU A 79 14.94 5.44 -3.88
C LEU A 79 15.56 6.82 -3.69
N GLY A 80 16.63 7.15 -4.39
CA GLY A 80 17.21 8.49 -4.46
C GLY A 80 16.36 9.51 -5.23
N SER A 81 15.39 9.08 -6.05
CA SER A 81 14.44 9.99 -6.69
C SER A 81 13.57 10.71 -5.66
N SER A 82 13.33 12.01 -5.85
CA SER A 82 12.40 12.79 -5.01
C SER A 82 10.95 12.31 -5.12
N ARG A 83 10.63 11.52 -6.13
CA ARG A 83 9.30 10.92 -6.32
C ARG A 83 9.14 9.59 -5.60
N ALA A 84 10.23 8.94 -5.18
CA ALA A 84 10.21 7.72 -4.39
C ALA A 84 10.02 8.06 -2.91
N VAL A 85 8.81 7.84 -2.39
CA VAL A 85 8.35 8.34 -1.08
C VAL A 85 8.41 7.30 0.03
N ALA A 86 8.48 6.02 -0.28
CA ALA A 86 8.55 4.93 0.70
C ALA A 86 9.22 3.69 0.14
N ILE A 87 9.62 2.79 1.03
CA ILE A 87 10.04 1.42 0.69
C ILE A 87 8.86 0.47 0.81
N GLY A 88 8.66 -0.36 -0.19
CA GLY A 88 7.58 -1.33 -0.28
C GLY A 88 7.23 -1.62 -1.76
N GLU A 89 6.36 -2.54 -1.99
CA GLU A 89 5.67 -3.38 -1.04
C GLU A 89 6.65 -4.43 -0.49
N THR A 90 6.87 -4.44 0.80
CA THR A 90 7.73 -5.41 1.51
C THR A 90 6.94 -6.14 2.60
N GLY A 91 7.47 -7.21 3.16
CA GLY A 91 6.81 -7.93 4.24
C GLY A 91 6.74 -9.44 4.02
N LEU A 92 5.61 -10.06 4.41
CA LEU A 92 5.48 -11.53 4.49
C LEU A 92 4.12 -12.00 3.94
N ASP A 93 4.15 -13.05 3.10
CA ASP A 93 2.97 -13.79 2.64
C ASP A 93 3.14 -15.29 2.89
N TYR A 94 2.54 -15.77 3.98
CA TYR A 94 2.55 -17.19 4.34
C TYR A 94 1.32 -17.94 3.84
N TYR A 95 0.41 -17.25 3.16
CA TYR A 95 -0.72 -17.87 2.47
C TYR A 95 -0.33 -18.42 1.09
N ARG A 96 0.39 -17.61 0.30
CA ARG A 96 0.84 -18.00 -1.04
C ARG A 96 2.15 -18.78 -1.00
N GLU A 97 3.04 -18.45 -0.10
CA GLU A 97 4.38 -19.05 0.08
C GLU A 97 5.15 -19.25 -1.24
N LEU A 98 5.14 -18.24 -2.15
CA LEU A 98 5.84 -18.32 -3.44
C LEU A 98 7.38 -18.26 -3.28
N ALA A 99 7.86 -17.86 -2.11
CA ALA A 99 9.25 -17.97 -1.69
C ALA A 99 9.29 -18.57 -0.26
N PRO A 100 10.37 -19.26 0.14
CA PRO A 100 10.51 -19.78 1.49
C PRO A 100 10.37 -18.69 2.55
N ARG A 101 9.74 -19.00 3.69
CA ARG A 101 9.54 -18.05 4.80
C ARG A 101 10.84 -17.43 5.30
N SER A 102 11.94 -18.19 5.33
CA SER A 102 13.25 -17.66 5.71
C SER A 102 13.71 -16.57 4.75
N ALA A 103 13.63 -16.81 3.43
CA ALA A 103 14.00 -15.83 2.42
C ALA A 103 13.14 -14.57 2.49
N GLN A 104 11.82 -14.72 2.72
CA GLN A 104 10.92 -13.58 2.91
C GLN A 104 11.34 -12.75 4.14
N ARG A 105 11.68 -13.39 5.27
CA ARG A 105 12.13 -12.70 6.48
C ARG A 105 13.46 -12.00 6.29
N ASP A 106 14.42 -12.65 5.63
CA ASP A 106 15.73 -12.08 5.37
C ASP A 106 15.62 -10.83 4.48
N LEU A 107 14.82 -10.91 3.41
CA LEU A 107 14.54 -9.77 2.54
C LEU A 107 13.83 -8.64 3.28
N PHE A 108 12.77 -8.95 4.02
CA PHE A 108 12.02 -7.96 4.80
C PHE A 108 12.93 -7.24 5.79
N SER A 109 13.78 -7.98 6.52
CA SER A 109 14.77 -7.37 7.43
C SER A 109 15.71 -6.41 6.70
N ALA A 110 16.24 -6.80 5.53
CA ALA A 110 17.15 -5.97 4.75
C ALA A 110 16.46 -4.69 4.22
N GLU A 111 15.21 -4.78 3.80
CA GLU A 111 14.43 -3.60 3.37
C GLU A 111 14.07 -2.68 4.54
N LEU A 112 13.79 -3.21 5.73
CA LEU A 112 13.62 -2.40 6.96
C LEU A 112 14.90 -1.66 7.33
N GLU A 113 16.07 -2.32 7.24
CA GLU A 113 17.37 -1.68 7.47
C GLU A 113 17.62 -0.56 6.45
N LEU A 114 17.30 -0.80 5.18
CA LEU A 114 17.41 0.21 4.13
C LEU A 114 16.49 1.40 4.42
N ALA A 115 15.23 1.14 4.81
CA ALA A 115 14.28 2.17 5.18
C ALA A 115 14.77 3.03 6.36
N ALA A 116 15.30 2.38 7.38
CA ALA A 116 15.86 3.08 8.55
C ALA A 116 17.05 3.98 8.16
N ARG A 117 17.98 3.50 7.29
CA ARG A 117 19.11 4.30 6.80
C ARG A 117 18.66 5.52 5.98
N LEU A 118 17.64 5.35 5.15
CA LEU A 118 17.14 6.40 4.26
C LEU A 118 16.10 7.31 4.93
N GLY A 119 15.65 6.98 6.14
CA GLY A 119 14.57 7.71 6.84
C GLY A 119 13.23 7.67 6.10
N LYS A 120 12.98 6.61 5.32
CA LYS A 120 11.75 6.47 4.52
C LYS A 120 10.69 5.65 5.26
N PRO A 121 9.38 5.97 5.05
CA PRO A 121 8.28 5.10 5.44
C PRO A 121 8.39 3.72 4.81
N VAL A 122 7.73 2.73 5.42
CA VAL A 122 7.58 1.38 4.86
C VAL A 122 6.12 1.02 4.62
N VAL A 123 5.85 0.37 3.49
CA VAL A 123 4.54 -0.16 3.11
C VAL A 123 4.57 -1.67 3.21
N ILE A 124 3.78 -2.21 4.13
CA ILE A 124 3.88 -3.59 4.59
C ILE A 124 2.75 -4.45 4.04
N HIS A 125 3.14 -5.50 3.34
CA HIS A 125 2.31 -6.66 3.04
C HIS A 125 2.38 -7.65 4.20
N SER A 126 1.24 -8.02 4.77
CA SER A 126 1.18 -9.08 5.79
C SER A 126 -0.01 -9.99 5.55
N ARG A 127 0.25 -11.25 5.26
CA ARG A 127 -0.79 -12.24 5.01
C ARG A 127 -0.47 -13.56 5.67
N GLU A 128 -1.29 -13.94 6.68
CA GLU A 128 -1.08 -15.12 7.52
C GLU A 128 0.32 -15.18 8.18
N ALA A 129 0.89 -14.00 8.48
CA ALA A 129 2.26 -13.84 8.97
C ALA A 129 2.37 -12.92 10.20
N ASP A 130 1.29 -12.70 10.93
CA ASP A 130 1.16 -11.71 12.00
C ASP A 130 2.30 -11.77 13.03
N ALA A 131 2.67 -12.96 13.49
CA ALA A 131 3.69 -13.12 14.52
C ALA A 131 5.09 -12.67 14.04
N ASP A 132 5.49 -13.10 12.85
CA ASP A 132 6.80 -12.75 12.29
C ASP A 132 6.81 -11.28 11.82
N THR A 133 5.70 -10.76 11.29
CA THR A 133 5.55 -9.33 10.95
C THR A 133 5.76 -8.46 12.19
N ARG A 134 5.13 -8.81 13.33
CA ARG A 134 5.34 -8.10 14.60
C ARG A 134 6.79 -8.17 15.06
N ALA A 135 7.38 -9.36 15.03
CA ALA A 135 8.76 -9.57 15.48
C ALA A 135 9.77 -8.74 14.69
N LEU A 136 9.63 -8.67 13.36
CA LEU A 136 10.53 -7.93 12.49
C LEU A 136 10.33 -6.41 12.61
N LEU A 137 9.10 -5.94 12.81
CA LEU A 137 8.80 -4.53 13.00
C LEU A 137 9.07 -4.03 14.43
N GLU A 138 9.41 -4.92 15.39
CA GLU A 138 9.54 -4.56 16.82
C GLU A 138 10.56 -3.44 17.06
N SER A 139 11.69 -3.46 16.35
CA SER A 139 12.75 -2.47 16.47
C SER A 139 12.67 -1.31 15.46
N PHE A 140 11.73 -1.37 14.50
CA PHE A 140 11.60 -0.33 13.49
C PHE A 140 10.85 0.88 14.06
N THR A 141 11.46 2.05 14.00
CA THR A 141 10.91 3.30 14.58
C THR A 141 10.39 4.28 13.54
N GLY A 142 10.47 3.93 12.24
CA GLY A 142 9.97 4.76 11.15
C GLY A 142 8.44 4.69 10.99
N THR A 143 7.92 5.44 10.05
CA THR A 143 6.51 5.38 9.68
C THR A 143 6.19 4.06 8.99
N VAL A 144 5.13 3.39 9.44
CA VAL A 144 4.66 2.12 8.88
C VAL A 144 3.23 2.29 8.36
N VAL A 145 3.01 1.79 7.14
CA VAL A 145 1.69 1.65 6.53
C VAL A 145 1.40 0.15 6.36
N LEU A 146 0.41 -0.36 7.07
CA LEU A 146 -0.14 -1.69 6.81
C LEU A 146 -1.12 -1.56 5.66
N HIS A 147 -0.66 -1.88 4.44
CA HIS A 147 -1.47 -1.80 3.25
C HIS A 147 -2.45 -2.98 3.16
N CYS A 148 -3.52 -2.81 2.41
CA CYS A 148 -4.53 -3.84 2.14
C CYS A 148 -4.91 -4.66 3.39
N PHE A 149 -5.14 -3.93 4.50
CA PHE A 149 -5.25 -4.53 5.82
C PHE A 149 -6.25 -5.68 5.85
N SER A 150 -5.75 -6.86 6.20
CA SER A 150 -6.51 -8.11 6.24
C SER A 150 -6.19 -8.99 7.46
N SER A 151 -5.43 -8.46 8.41
CA SER A 151 -4.91 -9.15 9.59
C SER A 151 -5.46 -8.56 10.91
N PRO A 152 -6.75 -8.79 11.27
CA PRO A 152 -7.34 -8.21 12.47
C PRO A 152 -6.56 -8.50 13.75
N GLY A 153 -5.81 -9.59 13.81
CA GLY A 153 -4.92 -9.94 14.93
C GLY A 153 -3.72 -9.00 15.11
N LEU A 154 -3.34 -8.24 14.07
CA LEU A 154 -2.30 -7.20 14.15
C LEU A 154 -2.84 -5.85 14.62
N LEU A 155 -4.16 -5.62 14.60
CA LEU A 155 -4.72 -4.29 14.72
C LEU A 155 -4.32 -3.58 16.01
N ASP A 156 -4.55 -4.21 17.17
CA ASP A 156 -4.29 -3.57 18.46
C ASP A 156 -2.83 -3.18 18.62
N TRP A 157 -1.94 -4.09 18.28
CA TRP A 157 -0.50 -3.87 18.31
C TRP A 157 -0.07 -2.75 17.33
N ALA A 158 -0.66 -2.69 16.14
CA ALA A 158 -0.38 -1.66 15.16
C ALA A 158 -0.85 -0.28 15.62
N LEU A 159 -2.02 -0.20 16.25
CA LEU A 159 -2.56 1.03 16.79
C LEU A 159 -1.76 1.55 18.00
N GLU A 160 -1.27 0.67 18.87
CA GLU A 160 -0.36 1.02 19.99
C GLU A 160 0.95 1.64 19.49
N ARG A 161 1.37 1.30 18.25
CA ARG A 161 2.58 1.81 17.60
C ARG A 161 2.32 2.99 16.65
N ASP A 162 1.09 3.47 16.61
CA ASP A 162 0.69 4.62 15.80
C ASP A 162 0.84 4.40 14.29
N TYR A 163 0.72 3.14 13.83
CA TYR A 163 0.82 2.76 12.43
C TYR A 163 -0.41 3.18 11.63
N TYR A 164 -0.19 3.47 10.36
CA TYR A 164 -1.29 3.69 9.41
C TYR A 164 -1.86 2.35 8.95
N VAL A 165 -3.19 2.33 8.78
CA VAL A 165 -3.94 1.15 8.32
C VAL A 165 -4.74 1.52 7.09
N SER A 166 -4.45 0.87 5.97
CA SER A 166 -5.08 1.14 4.68
C SER A 166 -6.07 0.05 4.30
N PHE A 167 -7.23 0.45 3.79
CA PHE A 167 -8.29 -0.47 3.37
C PHE A 167 -8.51 -0.40 1.86
N ALA A 168 -8.53 -1.58 1.23
CA ALA A 168 -8.77 -1.78 -0.18
C ALA A 168 -10.22 -2.23 -0.49
N GLY A 169 -10.48 -2.55 -1.75
CA GLY A 169 -11.80 -2.95 -2.23
C GLY A 169 -12.43 -4.17 -1.53
N ASN A 170 -11.62 -5.00 -0.86
CA ASN A 170 -12.10 -6.16 -0.09
C ASN A 170 -13.02 -5.78 1.09
N VAL A 171 -12.92 -4.58 1.65
CA VAL A 171 -13.82 -4.09 2.72
C VAL A 171 -15.27 -4.01 2.25
N THR A 172 -15.47 -3.89 0.93
CA THR A 172 -16.80 -3.81 0.30
C THR A 172 -17.48 -5.18 0.15
N TYR A 173 -16.77 -6.29 0.39
CA TYR A 173 -17.31 -7.62 0.13
C TYR A 173 -18.35 -8.02 1.17
N PRO A 174 -19.38 -8.83 0.77
CA PRO A 174 -20.45 -9.20 1.70
C PRO A 174 -19.97 -9.82 3.01
N LYS A 175 -18.90 -10.63 2.96
CA LYS A 175 -18.35 -11.35 4.12
C LYS A 175 -17.26 -10.57 4.87
N ALA A 176 -17.02 -9.30 4.57
CA ALA A 176 -15.94 -8.50 5.15
C ALA A 176 -16.31 -7.80 6.47
N GLU A 177 -17.21 -8.37 7.28
CA GLU A 177 -17.65 -7.71 8.54
C GLU A 177 -16.50 -7.52 9.53
N GLU A 178 -15.55 -8.45 9.59
CA GLU A 178 -14.38 -8.35 10.44
C GLU A 178 -13.49 -7.16 10.04
N LEU A 179 -13.27 -6.96 8.72
CA LEU A 179 -12.53 -5.80 8.23
C LEU A 179 -13.27 -4.48 8.50
N ARG A 180 -14.58 -4.46 8.33
CA ARG A 180 -15.41 -3.29 8.71
C ARG A 180 -15.36 -3.01 10.21
N GLY A 181 -15.32 -4.08 11.03
CA GLY A 181 -15.08 -3.98 12.46
C GLY A 181 -13.72 -3.37 12.80
N ALA A 182 -12.67 -3.81 12.09
CA ALA A 182 -11.33 -3.23 12.22
C ALA A 182 -11.32 -1.74 11.83
N ALA A 183 -11.95 -1.37 10.71
CA ALA A 183 -12.01 0.02 10.25
C ALA A 183 -12.65 0.96 11.29
N ARG A 184 -13.68 0.51 12.03
CA ARG A 184 -14.31 1.30 13.12
C ARG A 184 -13.37 1.58 14.30
N ARG A 185 -12.29 0.80 14.43
CA ARG A 185 -11.34 0.89 15.55
C ARG A 185 -10.10 1.70 15.21
N VAL A 186 -9.80 1.88 13.91
CA VAL A 186 -8.67 2.69 13.48
C VAL A 186 -8.91 4.16 13.83
N PRO A 187 -7.96 4.82 14.52
CA PRO A 187 -8.05 6.25 14.77
C PRO A 187 -8.23 7.04 13.46
N PRO A 188 -9.08 8.06 13.42
CA PRO A 188 -9.37 8.82 12.20
C PRO A 188 -8.12 9.32 11.46
N GLU A 189 -7.06 9.68 12.20
CA GLU A 189 -5.78 10.18 11.68
C GLU A 189 -4.83 9.10 11.19
N ARG A 190 -5.17 7.81 11.36
CA ARG A 190 -4.36 6.66 10.93
C ARG A 190 -5.01 5.84 9.81
N LEU A 191 -6.23 6.23 9.42
CA LEU A 191 -6.96 5.53 8.36
C LEU A 191 -6.50 6.00 6.98
N LEU A 192 -6.18 5.05 6.10
CA LEU A 192 -5.92 5.27 4.68
C LEU A 192 -6.92 4.48 3.84
N VAL A 193 -6.99 4.84 2.56
CA VAL A 193 -7.79 4.14 1.56
C VAL A 193 -6.98 3.96 0.29
N GLU A 194 -7.15 2.81 -0.36
CA GLU A 194 -6.42 2.44 -1.57
C GLU A 194 -7.28 1.64 -2.54
N SER A 195 -6.84 1.55 -3.79
CA SER A 195 -7.46 0.66 -4.78
C SER A 195 -6.88 -0.75 -4.73
N ASP A 196 -5.57 -0.86 -4.54
CA ASP A 196 -4.79 -2.09 -4.73
C ASP A 196 -4.98 -2.69 -6.14
N CYS A 197 -5.19 -1.82 -7.14
CA CYS A 197 -5.40 -2.29 -8.51
C CYS A 197 -4.14 -2.98 -9.08
N PRO A 198 -4.29 -4.01 -9.92
CA PRO A 198 -5.52 -4.55 -10.52
C PRO A 198 -6.30 -5.51 -9.62
N TYR A 199 -5.89 -5.69 -8.38
CA TYR A 199 -6.48 -6.64 -7.43
C TYR A 199 -7.73 -6.07 -6.73
N LEU A 200 -8.44 -6.93 -5.99
CA LEU A 200 -9.47 -6.59 -5.01
C LEU A 200 -10.56 -5.62 -5.49
N THR A 201 -10.98 -5.75 -6.75
CA THR A 201 -12.05 -4.93 -7.32
C THR A 201 -13.24 -4.80 -6.36
N PRO A 202 -13.64 -3.56 -5.98
CA PRO A 202 -14.71 -3.34 -5.03
C PRO A 202 -16.09 -3.69 -5.61
N GLN A 203 -17.07 -3.96 -4.75
CA GLN A 203 -18.47 -3.93 -5.15
C GLN A 203 -18.85 -2.48 -5.53
N PRO A 204 -19.65 -2.19 -6.54
CA PRO A 204 -20.35 -3.11 -7.45
C PRO A 204 -19.59 -3.47 -8.74
N ARG A 205 -18.27 -3.33 -8.77
CA ARG A 205 -17.42 -3.56 -9.94
C ARG A 205 -16.85 -4.98 -10.04
N ARG A 206 -17.13 -5.84 -9.07
CA ARG A 206 -16.66 -7.25 -9.05
C ARG A 206 -16.83 -7.94 -10.39
N GLY A 207 -15.80 -8.73 -10.78
CA GLY A 207 -15.77 -9.43 -12.07
C GLY A 207 -15.18 -8.61 -13.22
N ARG A 208 -14.71 -7.38 -12.95
CA ARG A 208 -13.91 -6.57 -13.88
C ARG A 208 -12.51 -6.36 -13.30
N PRO A 209 -11.48 -6.10 -14.13
CA PRO A 209 -10.20 -5.60 -13.64
C PRO A 209 -10.40 -4.35 -12.79
N ASN A 210 -9.64 -4.25 -11.69
CA ASN A 210 -9.66 -3.07 -10.84
C ASN A 210 -8.83 -1.93 -11.47
N GLU A 211 -9.18 -0.70 -11.12
CA GLU A 211 -8.46 0.52 -11.50
C GLU A 211 -8.53 1.55 -10.37
N PRO A 212 -7.60 2.52 -10.28
CA PRO A 212 -7.60 3.50 -9.20
C PRO A 212 -8.90 4.29 -9.11
N ALA A 213 -9.56 4.58 -10.24
CA ALA A 213 -10.85 5.28 -10.29
C ALA A 213 -11.97 4.58 -9.49
N PHE A 214 -11.83 3.27 -9.20
CA PHE A 214 -12.84 2.53 -8.44
C PHE A 214 -12.71 2.68 -6.93
N ILE A 215 -11.68 3.35 -6.43
CA ILE A 215 -11.49 3.67 -5.00
C ILE A 215 -12.71 4.40 -4.40
N VAL A 216 -13.47 5.12 -5.20
CA VAL A 216 -14.71 5.80 -4.79
C VAL A 216 -15.72 4.83 -4.15
N HIS A 217 -15.74 3.57 -4.56
CA HIS A 217 -16.63 2.55 -4.00
C HIS A 217 -16.13 2.04 -2.64
N THR A 218 -14.81 1.88 -2.50
CA THR A 218 -14.16 1.55 -1.22
C THR A 218 -14.42 2.66 -0.20
N LEU A 219 -14.18 3.90 -0.61
CA LEU A 219 -14.39 5.09 0.21
C LEU A 219 -15.86 5.23 0.64
N ALA A 220 -16.81 5.05 -0.28
CA ALA A 220 -18.24 5.12 0.05
C ALA A 220 -18.66 4.05 1.07
N THR A 221 -18.10 2.83 0.96
CA THR A 221 -18.35 1.77 1.93
C THR A 221 -17.77 2.11 3.30
N LEU A 222 -16.52 2.59 3.36
CA LEU A 222 -15.90 3.00 4.63
C LEU A 222 -16.66 4.16 5.27
N ALA A 223 -17.09 5.16 4.51
CA ALA A 223 -17.88 6.28 5.00
C ALA A 223 -19.20 5.78 5.64
N ALA A 224 -19.90 4.85 4.99
CA ALA A 224 -21.10 4.23 5.56
C ALA A 224 -20.81 3.43 6.84
N VAL A 225 -19.68 2.71 6.88
CA VAL A 225 -19.23 1.94 8.05
C VAL A 225 -18.91 2.85 9.24
N LEU A 226 -18.32 4.01 8.98
CA LEU A 226 -17.90 4.99 9.99
C LEU A 226 -19.03 5.98 10.36
N GLY A 227 -20.12 6.00 9.60
CA GLY A 227 -21.25 6.90 9.86
C GLY A 227 -20.97 8.37 9.53
N GLU A 228 -20.12 8.64 8.53
CA GLU A 228 -19.71 9.99 8.15
C GLU A 228 -19.87 10.25 6.64
N PRO A 229 -19.91 11.53 6.20
CA PRO A 229 -19.97 11.87 4.78
C PRO A 229 -18.73 11.41 4.01
N ALA A 230 -18.93 10.80 2.83
CA ALA A 230 -17.83 10.31 2.00
C ALA A 230 -16.83 11.42 1.60
N ALA A 231 -17.30 12.66 1.43
CA ALA A 231 -16.43 13.79 1.11
C ALA A 231 -15.49 14.15 2.28
N GLU A 232 -15.95 14.06 3.52
CA GLU A 232 -15.14 14.32 4.71
C GLU A 232 -14.11 13.21 4.91
N LEU A 233 -14.53 11.95 4.75
CA LEU A 233 -13.60 10.83 4.78
C LEU A 233 -12.51 10.96 3.69
N ALA A 234 -12.90 11.33 2.47
CA ALA A 234 -11.96 11.53 1.35
C ALA A 234 -10.91 12.61 1.68
N GLN A 235 -11.31 13.72 2.27
CA GLN A 235 -10.40 14.79 2.67
C GLN A 235 -9.47 14.33 3.79
N ARG A 236 -10.00 13.66 4.81
CA ARG A 236 -9.23 13.17 5.95
C ARG A 236 -8.20 12.12 5.53
N THR A 237 -8.62 11.13 4.75
CA THR A 237 -7.69 10.09 4.27
C THR A 237 -6.63 10.68 3.33
N ALA A 238 -6.95 11.68 2.52
CA ALA A 238 -5.97 12.40 1.72
C ALA A 238 -4.92 13.12 2.58
N VAL A 239 -5.34 13.80 3.65
CA VAL A 239 -4.42 14.43 4.62
C VAL A 239 -3.54 13.38 5.30
N ASN A 240 -4.13 12.25 5.69
CA ASN A 240 -3.39 11.14 6.31
C ASN A 240 -2.34 10.56 5.37
N THR A 241 -2.71 10.33 4.10
CA THR A 241 -1.77 9.82 3.09
C THR A 241 -0.61 10.79 2.86
N ARG A 242 -0.89 12.11 2.77
CA ARG A 242 0.15 13.12 2.68
C ARG A 242 1.11 13.06 3.88
N ARG A 243 0.59 12.88 5.09
CA ARG A 243 1.42 12.74 6.30
C ARG A 243 2.22 11.44 6.31
N ALA A 244 1.59 10.31 5.98
CA ALA A 244 2.25 9.00 5.97
C ALA A 244 3.46 8.95 5.02
N PHE A 245 3.34 9.59 3.86
CA PHE A 245 4.36 9.58 2.81
C PHE A 245 5.13 10.90 2.67
N SER A 246 4.91 11.88 3.57
CA SER A 246 5.52 13.22 3.50
C SER A 246 5.32 13.90 2.13
N LEU A 247 4.12 13.77 1.55
CA LEU A 247 3.77 14.39 0.26
C LEU A 247 3.52 15.89 0.42
N PRO A 248 3.77 16.68 -0.62
CA PRO A 248 3.49 18.12 -0.62
C PRO A 248 1.99 18.45 -0.49
#